data_dab32fb2690a093f0e8ca9ee0eff1b90
#
_entry.id   dab32fb2690a093f0e8ca9ee0eff1b90
#
_cell.length_a   1.000
_cell.length_b   1.000
_cell.length_c   1.000
_cell.angle_alpha   90.00
_cell.angle_beta   90.00
_cell.angle_gamma   90.00
#
_symmetry.space_group_name_H-M   'P 1'
#
loop_
_entity.id
_entity.type
_entity.pdbx_description
1 polymer ?
#
loop_
_entity_poly.entity_id
_entity_poly.type
_entity_poly.pdbx_seq_one_letter_code
_entity_poly.pdbx_strand_id
1 'polypeptide(L)'
;MARIARALGPALCTRVVCIGASVLPLLETEPDVLGSLRTTRDVDAITLTASYWRKVELEQALLTLGFRQVTEPTTHADRWRAPDDTVFDLVSCGDHTGGTGNDADRWVIAHAGTVDLPPLVQHASAVGLLLLKCAAFRDRGAQWPRESKDLADIATLLATRPEIVQEVRDAPAEIHAVLADHCAALVGDKRIVEAVRGHMDDRDPLIDDVAETVLARLREMTLRRDG
;
A
#
# COMPACT_ATOMS: atom_id res chain seq x y z
N MET A 1 7.89 -10.71 -0.75
CA MET A 1 8.88 -9.63 -0.52
C MET A 1 10.31 -10.15 -0.45
N ALA A 2 10.72 -11.04 0.46
CA ALA A 2 12.12 -11.50 0.61
C ALA A 2 12.77 -12.08 -0.66
N ARG A 3 12.00 -12.71 -1.55
CA ARG A 3 12.48 -13.20 -2.86
C ARG A 3 12.86 -12.05 -3.79
N ILE A 4 12.00 -11.05 -3.89
CA ILE A 4 12.25 -9.84 -4.70
C ILE A 4 13.45 -9.09 -4.15
N ALA A 5 13.55 -8.90 -2.82
CA ALA A 5 14.68 -8.23 -2.20
C ALA A 5 16.03 -8.91 -2.54
N ARG A 6 16.08 -10.23 -2.48
CA ARG A 6 17.27 -10.99 -2.89
C ARG A 6 17.60 -10.83 -4.37
N ALA A 7 16.59 -10.84 -5.22
CA ALA A 7 16.77 -10.66 -6.67
C ALA A 7 17.24 -9.24 -7.04
N LEU A 8 16.75 -8.21 -6.35
CA LEU A 8 17.16 -6.82 -6.55
C LEU A 8 18.58 -6.54 -6.04
N GLY A 9 18.97 -7.24 -4.97
CA GLY A 9 20.25 -6.98 -4.29
C GLY A 9 20.27 -5.64 -3.53
N PRO A 10 21.32 -5.40 -2.72
CA PRO A 10 21.37 -4.24 -1.82
C PRO A 10 21.26 -2.90 -2.55
N ALA A 11 21.90 -2.76 -3.70
CA ALA A 11 21.95 -1.50 -4.44
C ALA A 11 20.57 -1.04 -4.96
N LEU A 12 19.70 -1.95 -5.41
CA LEU A 12 18.36 -1.58 -5.86
C LEU A 12 17.34 -1.55 -4.73
N CYS A 13 17.51 -2.34 -3.68
CA CYS A 13 16.63 -2.28 -2.50
C CYS A 13 16.62 -0.91 -1.82
N THR A 14 17.72 -0.14 -1.90
CA THR A 14 17.77 1.25 -1.38
C THR A 14 17.12 2.27 -2.30
N ARG A 15 16.71 1.88 -3.50
CA ARG A 15 16.10 2.77 -4.50
C ARG A 15 14.61 2.53 -4.69
N VAL A 16 14.06 1.49 -4.09
CA VAL A 16 12.65 1.12 -4.21
C VAL A 16 12.01 1.03 -2.83
N VAL A 17 10.76 1.42 -2.74
CA VAL A 17 9.93 1.30 -1.54
C VAL A 17 8.82 0.31 -1.84
N CYS A 18 8.79 -0.82 -1.14
CA CYS A 18 7.71 -1.79 -1.24
C CYS A 18 6.40 -1.17 -0.73
N ILE A 19 5.33 -1.41 -1.48
CA ILE A 19 3.98 -0.96 -1.19
C ILE A 19 3.00 -2.12 -1.36
N GLY A 20 1.71 -1.85 -1.32
CA GLY A 20 0.69 -2.87 -1.59
C GLY A 20 0.49 -3.86 -0.43
N ALA A 21 -0.29 -4.91 -0.68
CA ALA A 21 -0.69 -5.88 0.33
C ALA A 21 0.48 -6.68 0.92
N SER A 22 1.60 -6.78 0.20
CA SER A 22 2.81 -7.49 0.67
C SER A 22 3.49 -6.81 1.87
N VAL A 23 3.14 -5.55 2.16
CA VAL A 23 3.67 -4.77 3.29
C VAL A 23 2.84 -4.98 4.57
N LEU A 24 1.56 -5.34 4.46
CA LEU A 24 0.67 -5.51 5.62
C LEU A 24 1.28 -6.34 6.75
N PRO A 25 1.88 -7.53 6.49
CA PRO A 25 2.46 -8.34 7.56
C PRO A 25 3.62 -7.68 8.32
N LEU A 26 4.22 -6.62 7.76
CA LEU A 26 5.28 -5.85 8.44
C LEU A 26 4.71 -4.74 9.32
N LEU A 27 3.46 -4.39 9.12
CA LEU A 27 2.80 -3.26 9.79
C LEU A 27 1.86 -3.69 10.90
N GLU A 28 1.56 -5.00 11.00
CA GLU A 28 0.70 -5.53 12.05
C GLU A 28 1.35 -5.41 13.42
N THR A 29 0.56 -4.95 14.40
CA THR A 29 0.95 -4.95 15.81
C THR A 29 0.07 -5.89 16.64
N GLU A 30 -1.13 -6.23 16.12
CA GLU A 30 -2.07 -7.20 16.70
C GLU A 30 -2.46 -8.27 15.64
N PRO A 31 -1.56 -9.19 15.26
CA PRO A 31 -1.79 -10.14 14.19
C PRO A 31 -2.91 -11.15 14.50
N ASP A 32 -3.14 -11.46 15.77
CA ASP A 32 -4.14 -12.45 16.20
C ASP A 32 -5.60 -12.02 15.96
N VAL A 33 -5.83 -10.72 15.75
CA VAL A 33 -7.16 -10.15 15.52
C VAL A 33 -7.84 -10.73 14.27
N LEU A 34 -7.09 -11.11 13.25
CA LEU A 34 -7.66 -11.59 11.98
C LEU A 34 -7.36 -13.06 11.65
N GLY A 35 -6.67 -13.79 12.53
CA GLY A 35 -6.31 -15.20 12.33
C GLY A 35 -5.37 -15.44 11.14
N SER A 36 -5.66 -14.89 9.98
CA SER A 36 -4.77 -14.95 8.81
C SER A 36 -4.95 -13.77 7.87
N LEU A 37 -3.86 -13.25 7.34
CA LEU A 37 -3.90 -12.24 6.30
C LEU A 37 -4.10 -12.84 4.91
N ARG A 38 -4.67 -12.05 4.04
CA ARG A 38 -4.73 -12.37 2.62
C ARG A 38 -3.32 -12.51 2.04
N THR A 39 -3.02 -13.68 1.48
CA THR A 39 -1.75 -13.90 0.79
C THR A 39 -1.75 -13.23 -0.57
N THR A 40 -0.74 -12.39 -0.85
CA THR A 40 -0.46 -11.88 -2.19
C THR A 40 0.73 -12.61 -2.81
N ARG A 41 0.70 -12.78 -4.15
CA ARG A 41 1.79 -13.42 -4.91
C ARG A 41 2.67 -12.41 -5.65
N ASP A 42 2.22 -11.17 -5.70
CA ASP A 42 2.90 -10.04 -6.32
C ASP A 42 3.50 -9.12 -5.26
N VAL A 43 4.54 -8.43 -5.63
CA VAL A 43 5.19 -7.41 -4.82
C VAL A 43 5.09 -6.11 -5.60
N ASP A 44 4.39 -5.14 -5.03
CA ASP A 44 4.29 -3.79 -5.56
C ASP A 44 5.39 -2.93 -4.94
N ALA A 45 6.01 -2.06 -5.73
CA ALA A 45 6.97 -1.08 -5.26
C ALA A 45 6.85 0.23 -6.03
N ILE A 46 7.28 1.30 -5.38
CA ILE A 46 7.45 2.61 -6.01
C ILE A 46 8.90 3.05 -5.92
N THR A 47 9.31 3.88 -6.87
CA THR A 47 10.64 4.46 -6.91
C THR A 47 10.58 5.90 -7.41
N LEU A 48 11.45 6.76 -6.86
CA LEU A 48 11.58 8.12 -7.37
C LEU A 48 12.59 8.14 -8.52
N THR A 49 12.13 8.56 -9.70
CA THR A 49 12.97 8.78 -10.86
C THR A 49 12.92 10.26 -11.27
N ALA A 50 14.05 10.95 -11.13
CA ALA A 50 14.14 12.39 -11.41
C ALA A 50 14.05 12.74 -12.91
N SER A 51 14.18 11.75 -13.81
CA SER A 51 14.12 11.93 -15.26
C SER A 51 13.83 10.61 -15.97
N TYR A 52 13.43 10.72 -17.25
CA TYR A 52 13.26 9.57 -18.12
C TYR A 52 14.52 8.69 -18.19
N TRP A 53 15.71 9.30 -18.26
CA TRP A 53 16.98 8.56 -18.29
C TRP A 53 17.21 7.74 -17.01
N ARG A 54 16.83 8.24 -15.85
CA ARG A 54 16.90 7.50 -14.58
C ARG A 54 15.96 6.30 -14.56
N LYS A 55 14.79 6.42 -15.19
CA LYS A 55 13.89 5.28 -15.40
C LYS A 55 14.55 4.22 -16.28
N VAL A 56 15.11 4.62 -17.42
CA VAL A 56 15.83 3.70 -18.34
C VAL A 56 17.01 3.01 -17.65
N GLU A 57 17.83 3.73 -16.87
CA GLU A 57 18.91 3.13 -16.08
C GLU A 57 18.41 2.07 -15.12
N LEU A 58 17.29 2.31 -14.44
CA LEU A 58 16.67 1.36 -13.53
C LEU A 58 16.17 0.11 -14.26
N GLU A 59 15.49 0.28 -15.38
CA GLU A 59 15.03 -0.82 -16.23
C GLU A 59 16.19 -1.67 -16.76
N GLN A 60 17.29 -1.06 -17.19
CA GLN A 60 18.51 -1.76 -17.60
C GLN A 60 19.15 -2.53 -16.44
N ALA A 61 19.16 -1.95 -15.23
CA ALA A 61 19.65 -2.65 -14.05
C ALA A 61 18.80 -3.88 -13.72
N LEU A 62 17.45 -3.79 -13.83
CA LEU A 62 16.55 -4.93 -13.66
C LEU A 62 16.83 -6.02 -14.69
N LEU A 63 16.96 -5.66 -15.97
CA LEU A 63 17.30 -6.60 -17.04
C LEU A 63 18.63 -7.32 -16.76
N THR A 64 19.64 -6.58 -16.30
CA THR A 64 20.96 -7.14 -15.95
C THR A 64 20.87 -8.16 -14.80
N LEU A 65 19.93 -7.96 -13.87
CA LEU A 65 19.65 -8.89 -12.76
C LEU A 65 18.75 -10.07 -13.17
N GLY A 66 18.37 -10.17 -14.46
CA GLY A 66 17.56 -11.26 -14.99
C GLY A 66 16.04 -11.06 -14.81
N PHE A 67 15.59 -9.86 -14.42
CA PHE A 67 14.18 -9.54 -14.49
C PHE A 67 13.74 -9.43 -15.97
N ARG A 68 12.49 -9.79 -16.23
CA ARG A 68 11.89 -9.71 -17.57
C ARG A 68 10.65 -8.82 -17.51
N GLN A 69 10.58 -7.82 -18.37
CA GLN A 69 9.38 -6.99 -18.48
C GLN A 69 8.24 -7.80 -19.08
N VAL A 70 7.03 -7.68 -18.53
CA VAL A 70 5.83 -8.31 -19.07
C VAL A 70 5.20 -7.35 -20.07
N THR A 71 5.15 -7.77 -21.33
CA THR A 71 4.70 -6.94 -22.48
C THR A 71 3.33 -7.34 -23.02
N GLU A 72 2.56 -8.16 -22.29
CA GLU A 72 1.23 -8.57 -22.71
C GLU A 72 0.27 -7.37 -22.77
N PRO A 73 -0.63 -7.28 -23.80
CA PRO A 73 -1.48 -6.09 -24.02
C PRO A 73 -2.41 -5.72 -22.86
N THR A 74 -2.71 -6.68 -21.96
CA THR A 74 -3.59 -6.50 -20.81
C THR A 74 -2.82 -6.18 -19.52
N THR A 75 -1.49 -6.06 -19.60
CA THR A 75 -0.63 -5.92 -18.44
C THR A 75 -0.22 -4.46 -18.25
N HIS A 76 -0.07 -4.04 -17.01
CA HIS A 76 0.50 -2.72 -16.69
C HIS A 76 1.94 -2.63 -17.19
N ALA A 77 2.30 -1.49 -17.77
CA ALA A 77 3.64 -1.25 -18.37
C ALA A 77 4.80 -1.41 -17.37
N ASP A 78 4.52 -1.34 -16.09
CA ASP A 78 5.50 -1.41 -15.02
C ASP A 78 5.62 -2.81 -14.38
N ARG A 79 5.04 -3.84 -15.01
CA ARG A 79 5.07 -5.22 -14.52
C ARG A 79 6.30 -5.97 -14.98
N TRP A 80 6.96 -6.62 -14.03
CA TRP A 80 8.15 -7.43 -14.22
C TRP A 80 7.98 -8.83 -13.64
N ARG A 81 8.76 -9.77 -14.16
CA ARG A 81 8.98 -11.08 -13.53
C ARG A 81 10.42 -11.17 -13.08
N ALA A 82 10.60 -11.49 -11.81
CA ALA A 82 11.91 -11.81 -11.25
C ALA A 82 12.46 -13.12 -11.82
N PRO A 83 13.74 -13.45 -11.62
CA PRO A 83 14.34 -14.70 -12.09
C PRO A 83 13.64 -15.97 -11.59
N ASP A 84 12.94 -15.91 -10.47
CA ASP A 84 12.14 -17.00 -9.89
C ASP A 84 10.65 -16.96 -10.25
N ASP A 85 10.30 -16.19 -11.29
CA ASP A 85 8.94 -15.92 -11.77
C ASP A 85 8.00 -15.16 -10.80
N THR A 86 8.51 -14.67 -9.67
CA THR A 86 7.72 -13.77 -8.79
C THR A 86 7.34 -12.51 -9.56
N VAL A 87 6.07 -12.12 -9.49
CA VAL A 87 5.57 -10.89 -10.11
C VAL A 87 6.03 -9.69 -9.27
N PHE A 88 6.56 -8.69 -9.97
CA PHE A 88 7.06 -7.46 -9.38
C PHE A 88 6.54 -6.25 -10.19
N ASP A 89 5.68 -5.46 -9.57
CA ASP A 89 5.11 -4.24 -10.16
C ASP A 89 5.88 -3.05 -9.62
N LEU A 90 6.67 -2.40 -10.48
CA LEU A 90 7.52 -1.27 -10.10
C LEU A 90 7.05 0.01 -10.77
N VAL A 91 6.36 0.85 -10.02
CA VAL A 91 5.85 2.14 -10.49
C VAL A 91 6.89 3.24 -10.30
N SER A 92 7.17 3.99 -11.36
CA SER A 92 8.05 5.17 -11.30
C SER A 92 7.26 6.41 -10.90
N CYS A 93 7.67 7.08 -9.83
CA CYS A 93 7.17 8.38 -9.42
C CYS A 93 8.11 9.49 -9.94
N GLY A 94 7.58 10.46 -10.68
CA GLY A 94 8.37 11.57 -11.23
C GLY A 94 7.59 12.44 -12.22
N ASP A 95 8.15 13.58 -12.59
CA ASP A 95 7.50 14.56 -13.48
C ASP A 95 7.66 14.22 -14.98
N HIS A 96 8.23 13.07 -15.30
CA HIS A 96 8.43 12.60 -16.67
C HIS A 96 7.24 11.76 -17.16
N THR A 97 7.09 11.66 -18.46
CA THR A 97 6.01 10.91 -19.10
C THR A 97 6.00 9.45 -18.62
N GLY A 98 4.89 9.01 -18.03
CA GLY A 98 4.70 7.66 -17.50
C GLY A 98 5.02 7.48 -16.01
N GLY A 99 5.37 8.54 -15.29
CA GLY A 99 5.44 8.54 -13.82
C GLY A 99 4.12 8.95 -13.18
N THR A 100 3.84 8.49 -11.96
CA THR A 100 2.63 8.90 -11.22
C THR A 100 2.78 10.27 -10.61
N GLY A 101 3.77 11.01 -10.64
CA GLY A 101 4.02 12.41 -10.27
C GLY A 101 3.22 13.01 -9.09
N ASN A 102 2.51 12.19 -8.31
CA ASN A 102 1.63 12.71 -7.27
C ASN A 102 2.40 12.94 -5.95
N ASP A 103 1.97 13.93 -5.17
CA ASP A 103 2.63 14.31 -3.92
C ASP A 103 2.54 13.20 -2.85
N ALA A 104 1.51 12.37 -2.89
CA ALA A 104 1.35 11.24 -1.98
C ALA A 104 2.45 10.20 -2.17
N ASP A 105 2.77 9.83 -3.43
CA ASP A 105 3.84 8.87 -3.72
C ASP A 105 5.20 9.41 -3.24
N ARG A 106 5.48 10.71 -3.48
CA ARG A 106 6.72 11.37 -3.02
C ARG A 106 6.82 11.35 -1.50
N TRP A 107 5.71 11.65 -0.83
CA TRP A 107 5.66 11.63 0.63
C TRP A 107 5.92 10.22 1.17
N VAL A 108 5.30 9.20 0.59
CA VAL A 108 5.49 7.79 0.98
C VAL A 108 6.94 7.36 0.83
N ILE A 109 7.60 7.72 -0.27
CA ILE A 109 9.01 7.42 -0.49
C ILE A 109 9.89 8.11 0.57
N ALA A 110 9.62 9.39 0.86
CA ALA A 110 10.40 10.17 1.83
C ALA A 110 10.22 9.68 3.28
N HIS A 111 9.11 9.01 3.61
CA HIS A 111 8.76 8.52 4.96
C HIS A 111 8.68 6.99 5.01
N ALA A 112 9.45 6.31 4.18
CA ALA A 112 9.54 4.86 4.17
C ALA A 112 10.20 4.33 5.45
N GLY A 113 9.65 3.24 5.98
CA GLY A 113 10.31 2.41 6.98
C GLY A 113 11.31 1.43 6.38
N THR A 114 12.05 0.76 7.23
CA THR A 114 13.00 -0.29 6.82
C THR A 114 12.80 -1.56 7.61
N VAL A 115 12.98 -2.70 6.97
CA VAL A 115 12.97 -4.02 7.60
C VAL A 115 14.21 -4.79 7.19
N ASP A 116 14.81 -5.50 8.14
CA ASP A 116 15.97 -6.36 7.89
C ASP A 116 15.52 -7.71 7.31
N LEU A 117 15.21 -7.68 6.03
CA LEU A 117 15.08 -8.89 5.21
C LEU A 117 16.32 -8.90 4.32
N PRO A 118 17.33 -9.75 4.57
CA PRO A 118 18.59 -9.66 3.83
C PRO A 118 18.38 -9.67 2.30
N PRO A 119 18.71 -8.60 1.57
CA PRO A 119 19.20 -7.28 2.02
C PRO A 119 18.12 -6.40 2.69
N LEU A 120 18.53 -5.30 3.35
CA LEU A 120 17.61 -4.31 3.93
C LEU A 120 16.61 -3.80 2.90
N VAL A 121 15.32 -3.79 3.25
CA VAL A 121 14.22 -3.41 2.36
C VAL A 121 13.52 -2.18 2.91
N GLN A 122 13.24 -1.21 2.03
CA GLN A 122 12.36 -0.10 2.35
C GLN A 122 10.90 -0.48 2.07
N HIS A 123 10.00 -0.05 2.93
CA HIS A 123 8.58 -0.28 2.77
C HIS A 123 7.77 0.95 3.19
N ALA A 124 6.56 1.10 2.66
CA ALA A 124 5.65 2.17 3.08
C ALA A 124 5.40 2.09 4.59
N SER A 125 5.40 3.23 5.27
CA SER A 125 4.89 3.33 6.63
C SER A 125 3.38 3.01 6.66
N ALA A 126 2.81 2.77 7.84
CA ALA A 126 1.38 2.49 7.96
C ALA A 126 0.51 3.63 7.41
N VAL A 127 0.86 4.88 7.75
CA VAL A 127 0.20 6.07 7.21
C VAL A 127 0.36 6.16 5.69
N GLY A 128 1.56 5.86 5.17
CA GLY A 128 1.84 5.85 3.74
C GLY A 128 1.05 4.78 2.99
N LEU A 129 0.96 3.57 3.53
CA LEU A 129 0.15 2.51 2.94
C LEU A 129 -1.33 2.87 2.94
N LEU A 130 -1.85 3.40 4.06
CA LEU A 130 -3.24 3.87 4.15
C LEU A 130 -3.54 4.93 3.11
N LEU A 131 -2.66 5.92 2.95
CA LEU A 131 -2.80 7.00 1.96
C LEU A 131 -2.90 6.44 0.53
N LEU A 132 -1.98 5.54 0.14
CA LEU A 132 -1.99 4.91 -1.18
C LEU A 132 -3.23 4.05 -1.41
N LYS A 133 -3.67 3.29 -0.40
CA LYS A 133 -4.86 2.42 -0.49
C LYS A 133 -6.15 3.22 -0.57
N CYS A 134 -6.27 4.32 0.17
CA CYS A 134 -7.42 5.23 0.07
C CYS A 134 -7.50 5.88 -1.32
N ALA A 135 -6.39 6.35 -1.88
CA ALA A 135 -6.34 6.89 -3.23
C ALA A 135 -6.73 5.84 -4.28
N ALA A 136 -6.15 4.65 -4.22
CA ALA A 136 -6.44 3.54 -5.14
C ALA A 136 -7.91 3.09 -5.04
N PHE A 137 -8.46 3.01 -3.83
CA PHE A 137 -9.86 2.67 -3.63
C PHE A 137 -10.78 3.71 -4.28
N ARG A 138 -10.53 5.00 -4.07
CA ARG A 138 -11.31 6.08 -4.71
C ARG A 138 -11.29 5.97 -6.24
N ASP A 139 -10.13 5.66 -6.82
CA ASP A 139 -9.94 5.69 -8.26
C ASP A 139 -10.51 4.45 -8.97
N ARG A 140 -10.47 3.26 -8.33
CA ARG A 140 -10.87 1.99 -8.97
C ARG A 140 -11.79 1.08 -8.13
N GLY A 141 -11.90 1.29 -6.82
CA GLY A 141 -12.63 0.41 -5.90
C GLY A 141 -14.02 0.88 -5.54
N ALA A 142 -14.28 2.19 -5.59
CA ALA A 142 -15.52 2.79 -5.08
C ALA A 142 -16.80 2.33 -5.82
N GLN A 143 -16.69 1.91 -7.09
CA GLN A 143 -17.83 1.38 -7.84
C GLN A 143 -18.29 0.02 -7.31
N TRP A 144 -17.33 -0.84 -6.88
CA TRP A 144 -17.56 -2.21 -6.41
C TRP A 144 -16.87 -2.44 -5.06
N PRO A 145 -17.35 -1.81 -3.95
CA PRO A 145 -16.65 -1.84 -2.67
C PRO A 145 -16.43 -3.25 -2.11
N ARG A 146 -17.40 -4.16 -2.28
CA ARG A 146 -17.32 -5.55 -1.80
C ARG A 146 -16.24 -6.39 -2.48
N GLU A 147 -15.86 -6.02 -3.70
CA GLU A 147 -14.83 -6.72 -4.48
C GLU A 147 -13.46 -6.02 -4.39
N SER A 148 -13.42 -4.84 -3.73
CA SER A 148 -12.24 -4.02 -3.66
C SER A 148 -11.19 -4.59 -2.72
N LYS A 149 -10.08 -5.03 -3.32
CA LYS A 149 -8.89 -5.45 -2.56
C LYS A 149 -8.27 -4.29 -1.77
N ASP A 150 -8.39 -3.05 -2.27
CA ASP A 150 -7.85 -1.88 -1.59
C ASP A 150 -8.67 -1.57 -0.32
N LEU A 151 -10.01 -1.72 -0.36
CA LEU A 151 -10.84 -1.59 0.84
C LEU A 151 -10.55 -2.71 1.86
N ALA A 152 -10.37 -3.95 1.40
CA ALA A 152 -9.98 -5.06 2.25
C ALA A 152 -8.62 -4.82 2.94
N ASP A 153 -7.65 -4.27 2.21
CA ASP A 153 -6.33 -3.93 2.76
C ASP A 153 -6.41 -2.77 3.77
N ILE A 154 -7.25 -1.74 3.51
CA ILE A 154 -7.56 -0.66 4.47
C ILE A 154 -8.15 -1.25 5.75
N ALA A 155 -9.19 -2.07 5.63
CA ALA A 155 -9.86 -2.69 6.78
C ALA A 155 -8.88 -3.57 7.56
N THR A 156 -8.04 -4.35 6.89
CA THR A 156 -7.00 -5.18 7.51
C THR A 156 -6.01 -4.32 8.31
N LEU A 157 -5.46 -3.27 7.72
CA LEU A 157 -4.52 -2.38 8.42
C LEU A 157 -5.16 -1.74 9.65
N LEU A 158 -6.40 -1.27 9.51
CA LEU A 158 -7.14 -0.66 10.62
C LEU A 158 -7.52 -1.67 11.69
N ALA A 159 -7.74 -2.93 11.36
CA ALA A 159 -8.03 -3.98 12.34
C ALA A 159 -6.79 -4.36 13.16
N THR A 160 -5.63 -4.51 12.49
CA THR A 160 -4.41 -5.10 13.08
C THR A 160 -3.41 -4.09 13.64
N ARG A 161 -3.67 -2.78 13.47
CA ARG A 161 -2.79 -1.70 13.94
C ARG A 161 -3.57 -0.60 14.67
N PRO A 162 -3.83 -0.75 15.99
CA PRO A 162 -4.56 0.27 16.76
C PRO A 162 -3.88 1.63 16.76
N GLU A 163 -2.55 1.68 16.69
CA GLU A 163 -1.75 2.90 16.69
C GLU A 163 -1.97 3.79 15.47
N ILE A 164 -2.56 3.26 14.39
CA ILE A 164 -2.74 3.97 13.12
C ILE A 164 -3.49 5.29 13.27
N VAL A 165 -4.46 5.35 14.19
CA VAL A 165 -5.23 6.57 14.44
C VAL A 165 -4.33 7.69 14.96
N GLN A 166 -3.44 7.35 15.90
CA GLN A 166 -2.50 8.32 16.46
C GLN A 166 -1.42 8.68 15.44
N GLU A 167 -0.92 7.70 14.69
CA GLU A 167 0.06 7.93 13.62
C GLU A 167 -0.47 8.88 12.54
N VAL A 168 -1.76 8.75 12.15
CA VAL A 168 -2.42 9.67 11.24
C VAL A 168 -2.56 11.06 11.86
N ARG A 169 -2.88 11.14 13.15
CA ARG A 169 -2.92 12.44 13.87
C ARG A 169 -1.55 13.11 13.93
N ASP A 170 -0.48 12.36 14.07
CA ASP A 170 0.88 12.88 14.17
C ASP A 170 1.51 13.21 12.80
N ALA A 171 0.88 12.76 11.70
CA ALA A 171 1.32 13.06 10.35
C ALA A 171 1.26 14.57 10.05
N PRO A 172 2.01 15.11 9.06
CA PRO A 172 1.88 16.50 8.62
C PRO A 172 0.44 16.90 8.31
N ALA A 173 0.10 18.16 8.57
CA ALA A 173 -1.28 18.65 8.49
C ALA A 173 -1.94 18.38 7.13
N GLU A 174 -1.18 18.50 6.04
CA GLU A 174 -1.64 18.20 4.67
C GLU A 174 -1.98 16.72 4.48
N ILE A 175 -1.18 15.81 5.03
CA ILE A 175 -1.43 14.36 4.95
C ILE A 175 -2.62 13.97 5.80
N HIS A 176 -2.66 14.50 7.03
CA HIS A 176 -3.81 14.31 7.92
C HIS A 176 -5.12 14.77 7.25
N ALA A 177 -5.14 15.97 6.64
CA ALA A 177 -6.33 16.50 5.98
C ALA A 177 -6.81 15.61 4.82
N VAL A 178 -5.87 15.13 3.97
CA VAL A 178 -6.17 14.22 2.87
C VAL A 178 -6.76 12.90 3.39
N LEU A 179 -6.17 12.32 4.42
CA LEU A 179 -6.68 11.08 5.02
C LEU A 179 -8.03 11.28 5.71
N ALA A 180 -8.24 12.40 6.41
CA ALA A 180 -9.53 12.73 7.01
C ALA A 180 -10.64 12.83 5.96
N ASP A 181 -10.38 13.47 4.82
CA ASP A 181 -11.34 13.56 3.71
C ASP A 181 -11.62 12.17 3.10
N HIS A 182 -10.61 11.32 2.93
CA HIS A 182 -10.81 9.94 2.49
C HIS A 182 -11.64 9.13 3.49
N CYS A 183 -11.30 9.18 4.77
CA CYS A 183 -12.04 8.48 5.82
C CYS A 183 -13.49 8.95 5.91
N ALA A 184 -13.74 10.27 5.79
CA ALA A 184 -15.10 10.82 5.76
C ALA A 184 -15.91 10.27 4.57
N ALA A 185 -15.29 10.16 3.39
CA ALA A 185 -15.96 9.57 2.23
C ALA A 185 -16.26 8.07 2.44
N LEU A 186 -15.36 7.32 3.08
CA LEU A 186 -15.57 5.89 3.37
C LEU A 186 -16.75 5.66 4.33
N VAL A 187 -16.82 6.40 5.44
CA VAL A 187 -17.89 6.22 6.42
C VAL A 187 -19.21 6.88 6.01
N GLY A 188 -19.17 7.82 5.06
CA GLY A 188 -20.35 8.51 4.52
C GLY A 188 -21.17 7.66 3.53
N ASP A 189 -20.60 6.63 2.93
CA ASP A 189 -21.30 5.75 1.98
C ASP A 189 -21.70 4.42 2.66
N LYS A 190 -23.01 4.20 2.80
CA LYS A 190 -23.56 2.97 3.41
C LYS A 190 -23.08 1.69 2.70
N ARG A 191 -22.86 1.73 1.38
CA ARG A 191 -22.37 0.57 0.61
C ARG A 191 -20.95 0.20 1.03
N ILE A 192 -20.11 1.20 1.33
CA ILE A 192 -18.74 1.00 1.80
C ILE A 192 -18.77 0.45 3.22
N VAL A 193 -19.61 1.00 4.10
CA VAL A 193 -19.78 0.49 5.48
C VAL A 193 -20.18 -0.99 5.47
N GLU A 194 -21.14 -1.37 4.64
CA GLU A 194 -21.56 -2.77 4.49
C GLU A 194 -20.43 -3.64 3.87
N ALA A 195 -19.65 -3.10 2.95
CA ALA A 195 -18.52 -3.81 2.37
C ALA A 195 -17.40 -4.06 3.41
N VAL A 196 -17.11 -3.09 4.28
CA VAL A 196 -16.14 -3.26 5.39
C VAL A 196 -16.60 -4.40 6.30
N ARG A 197 -17.89 -4.43 6.69
CA ARG A 197 -18.45 -5.57 7.45
C ARG A 197 -18.22 -6.87 6.71
N GLY A 198 -18.62 -6.98 5.44
CA GLY A 198 -18.45 -8.18 4.64
C GLY A 198 -17.00 -8.64 4.49
N HIS A 199 -16.02 -7.73 4.43
CA HIS A 199 -14.60 -8.09 4.41
C HIS A 199 -14.08 -8.65 5.74
N MET A 200 -14.77 -8.35 6.87
CA MET A 200 -14.39 -8.80 8.21
C MET A 200 -15.19 -10.02 8.68
N ASP A 201 -16.46 -10.17 8.25
CA ASP A 201 -17.39 -11.24 8.71
C ASP A 201 -17.02 -12.66 8.27
N ASP A 202 -16.24 -12.82 7.20
CA ASP A 202 -15.84 -14.14 6.69
C ASP A 202 -14.84 -14.89 7.61
N ARG A 203 -14.52 -14.35 8.79
CA ARG A 203 -13.33 -14.79 9.51
C ARG A 203 -13.52 -15.49 10.84
N ASP A 204 -14.49 -15.20 11.66
CA ASP A 204 -14.85 -15.94 12.88
C ASP A 204 -16.10 -15.31 13.51
N PRO A 205 -17.14 -16.10 13.89
CA PRO A 205 -18.35 -15.58 14.57
C PRO A 205 -18.09 -14.92 15.92
N LEU A 206 -16.91 -15.10 16.51
CA LEU A 206 -16.50 -14.41 17.75
C LEU A 206 -15.93 -13.00 17.49
N ILE A 207 -15.87 -12.57 16.22
CA ILE A 207 -15.21 -11.32 15.80
C ILE A 207 -16.24 -10.26 15.32
N ASP A 208 -17.48 -10.33 15.74
CA ASP A 208 -18.52 -9.30 15.48
C ASP A 208 -18.05 -7.86 15.81
N ASP A 209 -17.00 -7.74 16.62
CA ASP A 209 -16.46 -6.45 17.06
C ASP A 209 -15.37 -5.86 16.15
N VAL A 210 -14.74 -6.65 15.25
CA VAL A 210 -13.63 -6.14 14.42
C VAL A 210 -14.11 -5.13 13.39
N ALA A 211 -15.23 -5.40 12.73
CA ALA A 211 -15.80 -4.50 11.74
C ALA A 211 -16.19 -3.14 12.39
N GLU A 212 -16.81 -3.17 13.57
CA GLU A 212 -17.18 -1.95 14.29
C GLU A 212 -15.94 -1.22 14.81
N THR A 213 -14.88 -1.93 15.23
CA THR A 213 -13.58 -1.35 15.57
C THR A 213 -12.96 -0.63 14.38
N VAL A 214 -12.94 -1.24 13.19
CA VAL A 214 -12.48 -0.61 11.94
C VAL A 214 -13.27 0.65 11.64
N LEU A 215 -14.61 0.57 11.70
CA LEU A 215 -15.50 1.71 11.45
C LEU A 215 -15.34 2.83 12.49
N ALA A 216 -15.10 2.48 13.75
CA ALA A 216 -14.82 3.46 14.80
C ALA A 216 -13.51 4.20 14.53
N ARG A 217 -12.43 3.48 14.18
CA ARG A 217 -11.13 4.06 13.81
C ARG A 217 -11.24 4.97 12.58
N LEU A 218 -12.00 4.55 11.55
CA LEU A 218 -12.28 5.42 10.39
C LEU A 218 -12.98 6.72 10.81
N ARG A 219 -14.02 6.64 11.66
CA ARG A 219 -14.75 7.83 12.15
C ARG A 219 -13.83 8.75 12.96
N GLU A 220 -12.97 8.20 13.80
CA GLU A 220 -12.03 8.97 14.61
C GLU A 220 -11.02 9.74 13.74
N MET A 221 -10.56 9.15 12.65
CA MET A 221 -9.67 9.81 11.69
C MET A 221 -10.35 10.90 10.84
N THR A 222 -11.69 10.99 10.83
CA THR A 222 -12.39 12.12 10.17
C THR A 222 -12.26 13.43 10.95
N LEU A 223 -11.90 13.37 12.23
CA LEU A 223 -11.81 14.54 13.08
C LEU A 223 -10.60 15.37 12.67
N ARG A 224 -10.86 16.60 12.19
CA ARG A 224 -9.79 17.53 11.86
C ARG A 224 -9.13 18.02 13.17
N ARG A 225 -7.84 18.31 13.10
CA ARG A 225 -7.15 18.97 14.20
C ARG A 225 -7.77 20.35 14.39
N ASP A 226 -8.21 20.65 15.60
CA ASP A 226 -8.49 22.02 15.98
C ASP A 226 -7.16 22.77 15.91
N GLY A 227 -7.11 23.81 15.06
CA GLY A 227 -5.91 24.59 14.76
C GLY A 227 -5.43 25.44 15.94
#